data_93ea7470799955c69c9b671356a8b557
#
_entry.id   93ea7470799955c69c9b671356a8b557
#
_cell.length_a   1.000
_cell.length_b   1.000
_cell.length_c   1.000
_cell.angle_alpha   90.00
_cell.angle_beta   90.00
_cell.angle_gamma   90.00
#
_symmetry.space_group_name_H-M   'P 1'
#
loop_
_entity.id
_entity.type
_entity.pdbx_description
1 polymer ?
#
loop_
_entity_poly.entity_id
_entity_poly.type
_entity_poly.pdbx_seq_one_letter_code
_entity_poly.pdbx_strand_id
1 'polypeptide(L)'
;TKRADEIIISQSQKKDVPCYQKMMTEVFSEMKRVLKDDAFATVVFHSSKAVVWNALCSAYSDAGFSVAATTSLDKSQASFKQVVSEGSVQGDPLILLSKGKGIHSSLHSQAILDEVIENDNSDTAKNERQIYAKYIGKCLQLGIAVEFDAKTAYDYIARKMEVVK
;
A
#
# COMPACT_ATOMS: atom_id res chain seq x y z
N THR A 1 21.01 -16.89 -10.91
CA THR A 1 19.75 -16.11 -11.01
C THR A 1 19.80 -15.22 -12.24
N LYS A 2 18.82 -15.36 -13.13
CA LYS A 2 18.72 -14.50 -14.32
C LYS A 2 18.18 -13.15 -13.86
N ARG A 3 19.02 -12.12 -13.82
CA ARG A 3 18.62 -10.74 -13.44
C ARG A 3 17.44 -10.21 -14.26
N ALA A 4 17.26 -10.70 -15.48
CA ALA A 4 16.15 -10.32 -16.34
C ALA A 4 14.78 -10.69 -15.73
N ASP A 5 14.70 -11.77 -14.95
CA ASP A 5 13.45 -12.31 -14.41
C ASP A 5 13.11 -11.73 -13.02
N GLU A 6 13.98 -10.88 -12.44
CA GLU A 6 13.71 -10.23 -11.15
C GLU A 6 12.61 -9.18 -11.29
N ILE A 7 11.61 -9.23 -10.40
CA ILE A 7 10.52 -8.27 -10.34
C ILE A 7 10.94 -7.10 -9.46
N ILE A 8 11.58 -6.12 -10.07
CA ILE A 8 12.09 -4.91 -9.40
C ILE A 8 11.91 -3.67 -10.29
N ILE A 9 11.92 -2.51 -9.66
CA ILE A 9 12.09 -1.23 -10.35
C ILE A 9 13.58 -0.88 -10.28
N SER A 10 14.26 -0.83 -11.43
CA SER A 10 15.70 -0.62 -11.49
C SER A 10 16.14 0.04 -12.80
N GLN A 11 16.71 1.24 -12.69
CA GLN A 11 17.26 1.95 -13.86
C GLN A 11 18.41 1.17 -14.53
N SER A 12 19.26 0.52 -13.75
CA SER A 12 20.38 -0.28 -14.26
C SER A 12 19.92 -1.51 -15.07
N GLN A 13 18.72 -2.02 -14.79
CA GLN A 13 18.10 -3.12 -15.53
C GLN A 13 17.05 -2.63 -16.54
N LYS A 14 16.91 -1.33 -16.73
CA LYS A 14 15.89 -0.70 -17.60
C LYS A 14 14.47 -1.16 -17.29
N LYS A 15 14.19 -1.37 -16.01
CA LYS A 15 12.85 -1.75 -15.49
C LYS A 15 12.24 -0.56 -14.78
N ASP A 16 11.23 0.00 -15.38
CA ASP A 16 10.41 1.09 -14.86
C ASP A 16 9.16 0.57 -14.11
N VAL A 17 8.32 1.49 -13.64
CA VAL A 17 7.08 1.15 -12.93
C VAL A 17 6.10 0.35 -13.81
N PRO A 18 5.87 0.71 -15.10
CA PRO A 18 5.05 -0.09 -16.00
C PRO A 18 5.56 -1.52 -16.20
N CYS A 19 6.88 -1.71 -16.33
CA CYS A 19 7.48 -3.03 -16.43
C CYS A 19 7.23 -3.85 -15.14
N TYR A 20 7.41 -3.23 -13.97
CA TYR A 20 7.11 -3.83 -12.68
C TYR A 20 5.64 -4.25 -12.58
N GLN A 21 4.71 -3.35 -12.93
CA GLN A 21 3.26 -3.64 -12.93
C GLN A 21 2.94 -4.85 -13.79
N LYS A 22 3.44 -4.89 -15.03
CA LYS A 22 3.22 -6.02 -15.94
C LYS A 22 3.69 -7.35 -15.36
N MET A 23 4.92 -7.40 -14.82
CA MET A 23 5.48 -8.61 -14.21
C MET A 23 4.66 -9.04 -12.99
N MET A 24 4.22 -8.10 -12.15
CA MET A 24 3.35 -8.38 -11.01
C MET A 24 1.97 -8.89 -11.44
N THR A 25 1.40 -8.36 -12.53
CA THR A 25 0.13 -8.87 -13.10
C THR A 25 0.26 -10.34 -13.51
N GLU A 26 1.39 -10.73 -14.11
CA GLU A 26 1.66 -12.13 -14.47
C GLU A 26 1.71 -13.02 -13.21
N VAL A 27 2.37 -12.57 -12.14
CA VAL A 27 2.42 -13.30 -10.85
C VAL A 27 1.01 -13.44 -10.25
N PHE A 28 0.25 -12.36 -10.17
CA PHE A 28 -1.12 -12.42 -9.64
C PHE A 28 -2.04 -13.27 -10.50
N SER A 29 -1.86 -13.29 -11.81
CA SER A 29 -2.62 -14.17 -12.71
C SER A 29 -2.37 -15.65 -12.41
N GLU A 30 -1.11 -16.03 -12.18
CA GLU A 30 -0.76 -17.39 -11.78
C GLU A 30 -1.27 -17.72 -10.37
N MET A 31 -1.17 -16.79 -9.43
CA MET A 31 -1.76 -16.96 -8.09
C MET A 31 -3.27 -17.22 -8.20
N LYS A 32 -3.99 -16.43 -9.00
CA LYS A 32 -5.43 -16.62 -9.23
C LYS A 32 -5.73 -17.97 -9.85
N ARG A 33 -4.92 -18.42 -10.80
CA ARG A 33 -5.11 -19.71 -11.48
C ARG A 33 -5.07 -20.87 -10.51
N VAL A 34 -4.18 -20.84 -9.51
CA VAL A 34 -4.00 -21.94 -8.55
C VAL A 34 -4.82 -21.79 -7.27
N LEU A 35 -5.28 -20.59 -6.95
CA LEU A 35 -6.10 -20.33 -5.77
C LEU A 35 -7.49 -20.94 -5.94
N LYS A 36 -8.06 -21.57 -4.90
CA LYS A 36 -9.47 -22.00 -4.89
C LYS A 36 -10.40 -20.79 -4.92
N ASP A 37 -11.63 -20.98 -5.40
CA ASP A 37 -12.57 -19.85 -5.61
C ASP A 37 -13.03 -19.19 -4.30
N ASP A 38 -13.10 -19.96 -3.21
CA ASP A 38 -13.46 -19.54 -1.87
C ASP A 38 -12.26 -19.18 -0.98
N ALA A 39 -11.04 -19.25 -1.53
CA ALA A 39 -9.82 -18.98 -0.79
C ALA A 39 -9.34 -17.53 -0.94
N PHE A 40 -8.46 -17.14 -0.04
CA PHE A 40 -7.83 -15.82 0.01
C PHE A 40 -6.32 -15.91 -0.21
N ALA A 41 -5.74 -14.86 -0.77
CA ALA A 41 -4.30 -14.67 -0.83
C ALA A 41 -3.91 -13.48 0.05
N THR A 42 -2.88 -13.66 0.89
CA THR A 42 -2.34 -12.56 1.70
C THR A 42 -1.08 -12.02 1.04
N VAL A 43 -1.08 -10.71 0.82
CA VAL A 43 0.08 -9.97 0.29
C VAL A 43 0.61 -9.05 1.38
N VAL A 44 1.89 -9.18 1.70
CA VAL A 44 2.63 -8.25 2.55
C VAL A 44 3.45 -7.36 1.65
N PHE A 45 3.24 -6.06 1.72
CA PHE A 45 3.90 -5.13 0.83
C PHE A 45 4.26 -3.82 1.52
N HIS A 46 5.38 -3.25 1.12
CA HIS A 46 5.87 -1.99 1.66
C HIS A 46 6.45 -1.11 0.55
N SER A 47 5.98 0.13 0.49
CA SER A 47 6.56 1.18 -0.36
C SER A 47 6.33 2.56 0.25
N SER A 48 7.32 3.44 0.13
CA SER A 48 7.16 4.86 0.45
C SER A 48 6.61 5.69 -0.74
N LYS A 49 6.41 5.06 -1.91
CA LYS A 49 6.01 5.71 -3.15
C LYS A 49 4.59 5.36 -3.56
N ALA A 50 3.75 6.40 -3.74
CA ALA A 50 2.38 6.28 -4.21
C ALA A 50 2.28 5.56 -5.56
N VAL A 51 3.18 5.89 -6.50
CA VAL A 51 3.21 5.28 -7.83
C VAL A 51 3.41 3.77 -7.79
N VAL A 52 4.18 3.26 -6.82
CA VAL A 52 4.42 1.82 -6.64
C VAL A 52 3.20 1.13 -6.04
N TRP A 53 2.51 1.79 -5.10
CA TRP A 53 1.22 1.32 -4.58
C TRP A 53 0.19 1.19 -5.70
N ASN A 54 0.05 2.23 -6.54
CA ASN A 54 -0.89 2.22 -7.66
C ASN A 54 -0.56 1.13 -8.68
N ALA A 55 0.72 0.89 -8.98
CA ALA A 55 1.14 -0.20 -9.86
C ALA A 55 0.79 -1.58 -9.28
N LEU A 56 0.95 -1.78 -7.97
CA LEU A 56 0.53 -3.02 -7.30
C LEU A 56 -0.99 -3.20 -7.36
N CYS A 57 -1.76 -2.12 -7.09
CA CYS A 57 -3.22 -2.14 -7.16
C CYS A 57 -3.72 -2.52 -8.56
N SER A 58 -3.17 -1.88 -9.59
CA SER A 58 -3.50 -2.22 -10.98
C SER A 58 -3.16 -3.68 -11.27
N ALA A 59 -1.99 -4.15 -10.83
CA ALA A 59 -1.54 -5.51 -11.12
C ALA A 59 -2.49 -6.58 -10.56
N TYR A 60 -2.91 -6.50 -9.29
CA TYR A 60 -3.85 -7.49 -8.76
C TYR A 60 -5.27 -7.31 -9.31
N SER A 61 -5.72 -6.08 -9.58
CA SER A 61 -7.03 -5.82 -10.19
C SER A 61 -7.11 -6.35 -11.62
N ASP A 62 -6.08 -6.11 -12.44
CA ASP A 62 -5.98 -6.62 -13.81
C ASP A 62 -5.96 -8.16 -13.84
N ALA A 63 -5.34 -8.78 -12.84
CA ALA A 63 -5.39 -10.24 -12.66
C ALA A 63 -6.76 -10.75 -12.16
N GLY A 64 -7.68 -9.84 -11.76
CA GLY A 64 -9.02 -10.18 -11.30
C GLY A 64 -9.12 -10.56 -9.83
N PHE A 65 -8.32 -9.92 -8.99
CA PHE A 65 -8.46 -9.89 -7.54
C PHE A 65 -9.11 -8.60 -7.07
N SER A 66 -9.74 -8.68 -5.91
CA SER A 66 -10.23 -7.54 -5.14
C SER A 66 -9.70 -7.60 -3.71
N VAL A 67 -9.63 -6.45 -3.05
CA VAL A 67 -9.24 -6.37 -1.65
C VAL A 67 -10.42 -6.70 -0.76
N ALA A 68 -10.35 -7.81 -0.03
CA ALA A 68 -11.36 -8.23 0.94
C ALA A 68 -11.17 -7.53 2.29
N ALA A 69 -9.92 -7.35 2.72
CA ALA A 69 -9.57 -6.66 3.96
C ALA A 69 -8.12 -6.15 3.90
N THR A 70 -7.83 -5.15 4.73
CA THR A 70 -6.48 -4.68 4.99
C THR A 70 -6.23 -4.55 6.48
N THR A 71 -5.00 -4.83 6.90
CA THR A 71 -4.53 -4.56 8.26
C THR A 71 -3.05 -4.18 8.21
N SER A 72 -2.48 -3.76 9.32
CA SER A 72 -1.03 -3.49 9.41
C SER A 72 -0.37 -4.51 10.33
N LEU A 73 0.78 -5.03 9.91
CA LEU A 73 1.63 -5.84 10.76
C LEU A 73 2.44 -4.90 11.64
N ASP A 74 2.15 -4.90 12.94
CA ASP A 74 2.92 -4.12 13.90
C ASP A 74 4.25 -4.83 14.19
N LYS A 75 5.35 -4.23 13.77
CA LYS A 75 6.69 -4.76 14.05
C LYS A 75 7.17 -4.17 15.36
N SER A 76 7.42 -5.02 16.36
CA SER A 76 7.99 -4.64 17.65
C SER A 76 9.43 -4.09 17.52
N GLN A 77 10.12 -4.36 16.41
CA GLN A 77 11.46 -3.84 16.11
C GLN A 77 11.50 -3.24 14.69
N ALA A 78 11.87 -1.97 14.60
CA ALA A 78 12.16 -1.33 13.32
C ALA A 78 13.47 -1.87 12.75
N SER A 79 13.55 -2.11 11.44
CA SER A 79 14.82 -2.42 10.78
C SER A 79 15.76 -1.20 10.82
N PHE A 80 17.08 -1.42 10.77
CA PHE A 80 18.06 -0.32 10.73
C PHE A 80 17.75 0.72 9.64
N LYS A 81 17.31 0.27 8.46
CA LYS A 81 16.92 1.15 7.37
C LYS A 81 15.68 2.00 7.70
N GLN A 82 14.74 1.48 8.49
CA GLN A 82 13.57 2.21 8.96
C GLN A 82 13.91 3.25 10.03
N VAL A 83 14.98 3.02 10.79
CA VAL A 83 15.46 3.97 11.82
C VAL A 83 16.16 5.17 11.19
N VAL A 84 16.95 4.97 10.13
CA VAL A 84 17.84 6.00 9.56
C VAL A 84 17.28 6.70 8.30
N SER A 85 16.21 6.23 7.69
CA SER A 85 15.64 6.89 6.50
C SER A 85 14.43 7.74 6.85
N GLU A 86 14.48 9.01 6.46
CA GLU A 86 13.30 9.87 6.42
C GLU A 86 12.27 9.27 5.46
N GLY A 87 11.00 9.21 5.89
CA GLY A 87 9.90 8.67 5.08
C GLY A 87 9.78 7.14 5.07
N SER A 88 10.49 6.41 5.96
CA SER A 88 10.24 4.97 6.11
C SER A 88 8.91 4.72 6.83
N VAL A 89 8.12 3.78 6.31
CA VAL A 89 6.81 3.39 6.88
C VAL A 89 7.02 2.40 8.01
N GLN A 90 6.35 2.59 9.14
CA GLN A 90 6.36 1.63 10.25
C GLN A 90 5.08 0.78 10.17
N GLY A 91 5.26 -0.53 10.20
CA GLY A 91 4.19 -1.48 9.92
C GLY A 91 4.07 -1.79 8.42
N ASP A 92 4.09 -3.07 8.08
CA ASP A 92 3.85 -3.48 6.70
C ASP A 92 2.34 -3.71 6.51
N PRO A 93 1.69 -3.06 5.54
CA PRO A 93 0.31 -3.39 5.20
C PRO A 93 0.18 -4.85 4.78
N LEU A 94 -0.78 -5.53 5.39
CA LEU A 94 -1.27 -6.85 5.02
C LEU A 94 -2.54 -6.66 4.20
N ILE A 95 -2.51 -7.17 2.97
CA ILE A 95 -3.62 -7.06 2.03
C ILE A 95 -4.19 -8.46 1.82
N LEU A 96 -5.44 -8.65 2.19
CA LEU A 96 -6.16 -9.89 1.94
C LEU A 96 -6.90 -9.76 0.61
N LEU A 97 -6.51 -10.55 -0.37
CA LEU A 97 -7.09 -10.58 -1.70
C LEU A 97 -8.06 -11.74 -1.85
N SER A 98 -9.21 -11.50 -2.47
CA SER A 98 -10.16 -12.51 -2.91
C SER A 98 -10.35 -12.43 -4.42
N LYS A 99 -10.75 -13.55 -5.04
CA LYS A 99 -11.18 -13.53 -6.46
C LYS A 99 -12.45 -12.69 -6.59
N GLY A 100 -12.48 -11.76 -7.53
CA GLY A 100 -13.63 -10.90 -7.78
C GLY A 100 -13.26 -9.58 -8.41
N LYS A 101 -14.28 -8.78 -8.67
CA LYS A 101 -14.12 -7.39 -9.13
C LYS A 101 -14.03 -6.48 -7.91
N GLY A 102 -13.04 -5.61 -7.91
CA GLY A 102 -12.87 -4.59 -6.88
C GLY A 102 -14.00 -3.57 -6.86
N ILE A 103 -14.17 -2.94 -5.72
CA ILE A 103 -15.00 -1.74 -5.58
C ILE A 103 -14.16 -0.57 -6.09
N HIS A 104 -14.74 0.31 -6.88
CA HIS A 104 -14.13 1.57 -7.26
C HIS A 104 -14.97 2.71 -6.67
N SER A 105 -14.41 3.42 -5.73
CA SER A 105 -15.04 4.62 -5.15
C SER A 105 -14.60 5.87 -5.92
N SER A 106 -15.50 6.84 -6.03
CA SER A 106 -15.21 8.16 -6.61
C SER A 106 -14.64 9.17 -5.59
N LEU A 107 -14.37 8.74 -4.37
CA LEU A 107 -13.80 9.59 -3.34
C LEU A 107 -12.36 9.99 -3.68
N HIS A 108 -11.98 11.19 -3.28
CA HIS A 108 -10.60 11.65 -3.42
C HIS A 108 -9.73 11.08 -2.29
N SER A 109 -8.53 10.71 -2.63
CA SER A 109 -7.52 10.16 -1.72
C SER A 109 -7.26 11.07 -0.51
N GLN A 110 -7.28 12.39 -0.70
CA GLN A 110 -7.15 13.35 0.39
C GLN A 110 -8.28 13.27 1.41
N ALA A 111 -9.53 13.10 0.98
CA ALA A 111 -10.66 12.95 1.88
C ALA A 111 -10.52 11.70 2.77
N ILE A 112 -9.94 10.63 2.22
CA ILE A 112 -9.62 9.42 3.00
C ILE A 112 -8.55 9.70 4.05
N LEU A 113 -7.51 10.47 3.70
CA LEU A 113 -6.46 10.82 4.66
C LEU A 113 -7.03 11.70 5.79
N ASP A 114 -7.84 12.70 5.47
CA ASP A 114 -8.52 13.56 6.45
C ASP A 114 -9.41 12.73 7.39
N GLU A 115 -10.22 11.84 6.84
CA GLU A 115 -11.08 10.94 7.63
C GLU A 115 -10.28 10.04 8.58
N VAL A 116 -9.15 9.50 8.12
CA VAL A 116 -8.29 8.66 8.97
C VAL A 116 -7.65 9.47 10.11
N ILE A 117 -7.25 10.72 9.85
CA ILE A 117 -6.70 11.62 10.88
C ILE A 117 -7.76 11.94 11.95
N GLU A 118 -8.99 12.26 11.54
CA GLU A 118 -10.09 12.63 12.43
C GLU A 118 -10.55 11.46 13.31
N ASN A 119 -10.58 10.26 12.74
CA ASN A 119 -11.03 9.04 13.45
C ASN A 119 -9.92 8.35 14.25
N ASP A 120 -8.70 8.88 14.26
CA ASP A 120 -7.60 8.28 15.03
C ASP A 120 -7.68 8.71 16.50
N ASN A 121 -8.42 7.92 17.29
CA ASN A 121 -8.61 8.10 18.75
C ASN A 121 -7.49 7.46 19.58
N SER A 122 -6.30 7.21 19.01
CA SER A 122 -5.20 6.62 19.76
C SER A 122 -4.69 7.60 20.83
N ASP A 123 -4.84 7.24 22.11
CA ASP A 123 -4.31 7.98 23.29
C ASP A 123 -2.77 7.97 23.36
N THR A 124 -2.12 7.13 22.58
CA THR A 124 -0.69 7.13 22.40
C THR A 124 -0.30 8.17 21.35
N ALA A 125 0.80 8.89 21.58
CA ALA A 125 1.31 9.92 20.67
C ALA A 125 1.07 9.54 19.21
N LYS A 126 0.17 10.29 18.53
CA LYS A 126 -0.26 10.01 17.16
C LYS A 126 0.97 9.80 16.30
N ASN A 127 1.08 8.61 15.73
CA ASN A 127 2.22 8.23 14.91
C ASN A 127 1.82 8.40 13.43
N GLU A 128 2.40 9.39 12.76
CA GLU A 128 2.13 9.69 11.35
C GLU A 128 2.28 8.44 10.46
N ARG A 129 3.17 7.54 10.84
CA ARG A 129 3.44 6.29 10.11
C ARG A 129 2.27 5.31 10.21
N GLN A 130 1.64 5.21 11.39
CA GLN A 130 0.45 4.37 11.58
C GLN A 130 -0.76 4.95 10.85
N ILE A 131 -0.94 6.27 10.90
CA ILE A 131 -1.99 6.97 10.16
C ILE A 131 -1.82 6.75 8.66
N TYR A 132 -0.59 6.85 8.16
CA TYR A 132 -0.29 6.58 6.75
C TYR A 132 -0.59 5.13 6.35
N ALA A 133 -0.24 4.15 7.19
CA ALA A 133 -0.57 2.74 6.93
C ALA A 133 -2.09 2.50 6.88
N LYS A 134 -2.86 3.12 7.78
CA LYS A 134 -4.33 3.09 7.76
C LYS A 134 -4.90 3.74 6.49
N TYR A 135 -4.35 4.90 6.10
CA TYR A 135 -4.72 5.59 4.87
C TYR A 135 -4.50 4.72 3.63
N ILE A 136 -3.31 4.13 3.49
CA ILE A 136 -3.02 3.19 2.39
C ILE A 136 -4.04 2.05 2.40
N GLY A 137 -4.23 1.38 3.54
CA GLY A 137 -5.18 0.28 3.66
C GLY A 137 -6.59 0.65 3.20
N LYS A 138 -7.07 1.84 3.56
CA LYS A 138 -8.40 2.31 3.20
C LYS A 138 -8.51 2.67 1.71
N CYS A 139 -7.49 3.30 1.13
CA CYS A 139 -7.43 3.54 -0.32
C CYS A 139 -7.50 2.21 -1.10
N LEU A 140 -6.73 1.20 -0.69
CA LEU A 140 -6.71 -0.12 -1.33
C LEU A 140 -8.09 -0.81 -1.25
N GLN A 141 -8.75 -0.78 -0.09
CA GLN A 141 -10.08 -1.37 0.08
C GLN A 141 -11.14 -0.71 -0.80
N LEU A 142 -11.08 0.60 -0.96
CA LEU A 142 -12.05 1.38 -1.73
C LEU A 142 -11.70 1.47 -3.22
N GLY A 143 -10.58 0.90 -3.64
CA GLY A 143 -10.10 0.99 -5.02
C GLY A 143 -9.76 2.42 -5.45
N ILE A 144 -9.28 3.23 -4.50
CA ILE A 144 -8.89 4.63 -4.71
C ILE A 144 -7.39 4.70 -4.97
N ALA A 145 -6.99 5.48 -5.96
CA ALA A 145 -5.58 5.71 -6.23
C ALA A 145 -4.90 6.44 -5.05
N VAL A 146 -3.74 5.96 -4.64
CA VAL A 146 -2.91 6.62 -3.64
C VAL A 146 -2.26 7.85 -4.27
N GLU A 147 -2.47 9.05 -3.70
CA GLU A 147 -1.93 10.30 -4.23
C GLU A 147 -0.70 10.78 -3.46
N PHE A 148 -0.58 10.42 -2.18
CA PHE A 148 0.52 10.89 -1.33
C PHE A 148 1.63 9.86 -1.18
N ASP A 149 2.87 10.25 -1.50
CA ASP A 149 4.07 9.56 -1.02
C ASP A 149 4.15 9.66 0.51
N ALA A 150 4.82 8.72 1.16
CA ALA A 150 4.91 8.67 2.63
C ALA A 150 5.41 10.00 3.24
N LYS A 151 6.45 10.62 2.68
CA LYS A 151 6.99 11.89 3.17
C LYS A 151 5.94 13.01 3.11
N THR A 152 5.27 13.18 1.96
CA THR A 152 4.24 14.19 1.77
C THR A 152 3.06 13.98 2.71
N ALA A 153 2.66 12.72 2.92
CA ALA A 153 1.60 12.38 3.87
C ALA A 153 2.01 12.71 5.30
N TYR A 154 3.23 12.39 5.73
CA TYR A 154 3.71 12.71 7.07
C TYR A 154 3.73 14.22 7.34
N ASP A 155 4.24 15.01 6.38
CA ASP A 155 4.26 16.47 6.49
C ASP A 155 2.83 17.06 6.56
N TYR A 156 1.88 16.43 5.87
CA TYR A 156 0.46 16.82 5.93
C TYR A 156 -0.19 16.46 7.27
N ILE A 157 0.02 15.23 7.74
CA ILE A 157 -0.51 14.72 9.01
C ILE A 157 0.01 15.58 10.16
N ALA A 158 1.34 15.84 10.21
CA ALA A 158 1.97 16.64 11.26
C ALA A 158 1.34 18.04 11.36
N ARG A 159 1.17 18.73 10.21
CA ARG A 159 0.53 20.05 10.16
C ARG A 159 -0.93 20.03 10.66
N LYS A 160 -1.70 19.03 10.27
CA LYS A 160 -3.10 18.90 10.72
C LYS A 160 -3.18 18.65 12.23
N MET A 161 -2.26 17.87 12.78
CA MET A 161 -2.22 17.56 14.21
C MET A 161 -1.77 18.74 15.08
N GLU A 162 -0.96 19.67 14.55
CA GLU A 162 -0.56 20.90 15.25
C GLU A 162 -1.72 21.91 15.37
N VAL A 163 -2.63 21.93 14.39
CA VAL A 163 -3.77 22.85 14.35
C VAL A 163 -4.89 22.43 15.33
N VAL A 164 -4.92 21.16 15.74
CA VAL A 164 -5.96 20.58 16.64
C VAL A 164 -5.58 20.72 18.13
N LYS A 165 -4.38 21.21 18.45
CA LYS A 165 -3.95 21.56 19.83
C LYS A 165 -4.27 23.01 20.16
#